data_11069c92ec2901287583e8bfe1b0179d
#
_entry.id   11069c92ec2901287583e8bfe1b0179d
#
_cell.length_a   1.000
_cell.length_b   1.000
_cell.length_c   1.000
_cell.angle_alpha   90.00
_cell.angle_beta   90.00
_cell.angle_gamma   90.00
#
_symmetry.space_group_name_H-M   'P 1'
#
loop_
_entity.id
_entity.type
_entity.pdbx_description
1 polymer ?
#
loop_
_entity_poly.entity_id
_entity_poly.type
_entity_poly.pdbx_seq_one_letter_code
_entity_poly.pdbx_strand_id
1 'polypeptide(L)'
;MATKPKKLKWKEIQDILLQMKEDTLREITKSLKNGADTTLIGEPSGDIYDQASSERDRELGLLLGDREREKVHAIDEALLRIKENEYGVCEECEEEIPLGRLKAMPFARHCVKCKSDLEKLQAQTKRFEEERAYREIPLGSEEEEA
;
A
#
# COMPACT_ATOMS: atom_id res chain seq x y z
N MET A 1 4.81 35.37 -18.76
CA MET A 1 4.40 34.68 -17.51
C MET A 1 5.57 33.88 -17.00
N ALA A 2 6.12 34.26 -15.86
CA ALA A 2 7.23 33.52 -15.27
C ALA A 2 6.73 32.14 -14.79
N THR A 3 7.11 31.09 -15.47
CA THR A 3 6.97 29.73 -14.99
C THR A 3 7.80 29.61 -13.71
N LYS A 4 7.15 29.46 -12.58
CA LYS A 4 7.84 29.17 -11.33
C LYS A 4 8.76 27.97 -11.57
N PRO A 5 10.02 28.02 -11.13
CA PRO A 5 10.91 26.89 -11.32
C PRO A 5 10.25 25.63 -10.73
N LYS A 6 10.30 24.53 -11.46
CA LYS A 6 9.62 23.26 -11.12
C LYS A 6 9.87 22.83 -9.67
N LYS A 7 11.01 23.14 -9.10
CA LYS A 7 11.36 22.86 -7.70
C LYS A 7 10.50 23.60 -6.68
N LEU A 8 10.07 24.83 -6.96
CA LEU A 8 9.19 25.60 -6.06
C LEU A 8 7.73 25.14 -6.13
N LYS A 9 7.31 24.62 -7.29
CA LYS A 9 5.95 24.11 -7.49
C LYS A 9 5.65 22.90 -6.60
N TRP A 10 6.66 22.08 -6.32
CA TRP A 10 6.49 20.84 -5.57
C TRP A 10 6.89 20.94 -4.09
N LYS A 11 7.28 22.12 -3.62
CA LYS A 11 7.73 22.29 -2.23
C LYS A 11 6.65 21.93 -1.21
N GLU A 12 5.43 22.36 -1.41
CA GLU A 12 4.30 22.03 -0.53
C GLU A 12 4.04 20.53 -0.49
N ILE A 13 4.07 19.89 -1.64
CA ILE A 13 3.88 18.44 -1.76
C ILE A 13 5.06 17.68 -1.14
N GLN A 14 6.26 18.16 -1.32
CA GLN A 14 7.45 17.62 -0.69
C GLN A 14 7.35 17.68 0.84
N ASP A 15 6.89 18.80 1.40
CA ASP A 15 6.67 18.94 2.83
C ASP A 15 5.59 17.98 3.34
N ILE A 16 4.50 17.81 2.60
CA ILE A 16 3.45 16.83 2.90
C ILE A 16 4.00 15.41 2.90
N LEU A 17 4.80 15.05 1.90
CA LEU A 17 5.43 13.72 1.80
C LEU A 17 6.40 13.45 2.94
N LEU A 18 7.21 14.41 3.32
CA LEU A 18 8.13 14.29 4.45
C LEU A 18 7.37 14.13 5.77
N GLN A 19 6.29 14.87 5.97
CA GLN A 19 5.43 14.74 7.14
C GLN A 19 4.75 13.35 7.18
N MET A 20 4.22 12.89 6.07
CA MET A 20 3.63 11.54 5.97
C MET A 20 4.66 10.45 6.26
N LYS A 21 5.88 10.60 5.79
CA LYS A 21 6.98 9.67 6.06
C LYS A 21 7.29 9.61 7.54
N GLU A 22 7.43 10.75 8.19
CA GLU A 22 7.71 10.84 9.63
C GLU A 22 6.59 10.19 10.45
N ASP A 23 5.33 10.49 10.15
CA ASP A 23 4.16 9.90 10.82
C ASP A 23 4.12 8.38 10.65
N THR A 24 4.37 7.90 9.44
CA THR A 24 4.39 6.46 9.14
C THR A 24 5.53 5.74 9.86
N LEU A 25 6.72 6.34 9.92
CA LEU A 25 7.85 5.79 10.67
C LEU A 25 7.57 5.73 12.17
N ARG A 26 6.88 6.70 12.72
CA ARG A 26 6.41 6.67 14.11
C ARG A 26 5.43 5.53 14.37
N GLU A 27 4.50 5.30 13.46
CA GLU A 27 3.55 4.19 13.55
C GLU A 27 4.25 2.84 13.48
N ILE A 28 5.23 2.66 12.59
CA ILE A 28 6.05 1.45 12.49
C ILE A 28 6.80 1.21 13.80
N THR A 29 7.44 2.23 14.35
CA THR A 29 8.17 2.13 15.61
C THR A 29 7.25 1.76 16.77
N LYS A 30 6.05 2.33 16.81
CA LYS A 30 5.03 2.03 17.81
C LYS A 30 4.54 0.58 17.71
N SER A 31 4.29 0.10 16.50
CA SER A 31 3.88 -1.29 16.25
C SER A 31 4.96 -2.29 16.66
N LEU A 32 6.24 -1.99 16.40
CA LEU A 32 7.38 -2.81 16.81
C LEU A 32 7.54 -2.84 18.32
N LYS A 33 7.35 -1.71 19.00
CA LYS A 33 7.39 -1.64 20.48
C LYS A 33 6.26 -2.45 21.11
N ASN A 34 5.04 -2.35 20.58
CA ASN A 34 3.91 -3.13 21.05
C ASN A 34 4.12 -4.63 20.84
N GLY A 35 4.71 -5.03 19.71
CA GLY A 35 5.09 -6.41 19.44
C GLY A 35 6.22 -6.93 20.36
N ALA A 36 7.17 -6.08 20.71
CA ALA A 36 8.24 -6.40 21.63
C ALA A 36 7.77 -6.49 23.08
N ASP A 37 6.86 -5.62 23.50
CA ASP A 37 6.28 -5.64 24.84
C ASP A 37 5.47 -6.90 25.10
N THR A 38 4.79 -7.45 24.11
CA THR A 38 4.09 -8.73 24.23
C THR A 38 5.05 -9.93 24.35
N THR A 39 6.28 -9.79 23.91
CA THR A 39 7.31 -10.83 24.06
C THR A 39 8.08 -10.71 25.38
N LEU A 40 8.14 -9.52 25.98
CA LEU A 40 8.81 -9.27 27.25
C LEU A 40 7.93 -9.56 28.47
N ILE A 41 6.62 -9.54 28.33
CA ILE A 41 5.69 -10.01 29.33
C ILE A 41 5.46 -11.51 29.12
N GLY A 42 6.57 -12.23 29.13
CA GLY A 42 6.60 -13.66 28.89
C GLY A 42 6.41 -14.46 30.17
N GLU A 43 5.32 -14.25 30.89
CA GLU A 43 4.79 -15.34 31.69
C GLU A 43 3.60 -15.92 30.94
N PRO A 44 3.67 -17.19 30.53
CA PRO A 44 2.51 -17.88 29.98
C PRO A 44 1.59 -18.27 31.14
N SER A 45 1.03 -17.29 31.83
CA SER A 45 -0.06 -17.48 32.73
C SER A 45 -1.36 -17.32 31.96
N GLY A 46 -1.38 -17.86 30.78
CA GLY A 46 -2.50 -17.64 29.92
C GLY A 46 -3.12 -18.94 29.48
N ASP A 47 -4.38 -18.98 29.61
CA ASP A 47 -5.28 -19.82 28.88
C ASP A 47 -4.92 -19.85 27.37
N ILE A 48 -5.13 -20.97 26.70
CA ILE A 48 -4.94 -21.14 25.26
C ILE A 48 -5.59 -20.01 24.45
N TYR A 49 -6.65 -19.41 24.96
CA TYR A 49 -7.29 -18.24 24.40
C TYR A 49 -6.41 -16.98 24.34
N ASP A 50 -5.64 -16.72 25.38
CA ASP A 50 -4.75 -15.54 25.43
C ASP A 50 -3.57 -15.72 24.48
N GLN A 51 -3.07 -16.93 24.29
CA GLN A 51 -2.02 -17.25 23.31
C GLN A 51 -2.52 -17.05 21.88
N ALA A 52 -3.72 -17.53 21.53
CA ALA A 52 -4.30 -17.39 20.20
C ALA A 52 -4.61 -15.93 19.87
N SER A 53 -5.12 -15.13 20.85
CA SER A 53 -5.35 -13.71 20.71
C SER A 53 -4.04 -12.94 20.49
N SER A 54 -3.01 -13.28 21.26
CA SER A 54 -1.67 -12.70 21.17
C SER A 54 -0.99 -12.97 19.82
N GLU A 55 -1.14 -14.19 19.28
CA GLU A 55 -0.65 -14.54 17.95
C GLU A 55 -1.38 -13.78 16.84
N ARG A 56 -2.70 -13.63 16.92
CA ARG A 56 -3.49 -12.83 15.98
C ARG A 56 -3.09 -11.36 15.99
N ASP A 57 -2.91 -10.78 17.17
CA ASP A 57 -2.47 -9.39 17.32
C ASP A 57 -1.07 -9.18 16.74
N ARG A 58 -0.19 -10.17 16.90
CA ARG A 58 1.15 -10.18 16.32
C ARG A 58 1.12 -10.26 14.80
N GLU A 59 0.31 -11.15 14.23
CA GLU A 59 0.13 -11.27 12.77
C GLU A 59 -0.45 -10.00 12.17
N LEU A 60 -1.47 -9.41 12.79
CA LEU A 60 -2.04 -8.12 12.38
C LEU A 60 -1.00 -7.00 12.45
N GLY A 61 -0.19 -6.98 13.51
CA GLY A 61 0.92 -6.02 13.65
C GLY A 61 1.95 -6.16 12.54
N LEU A 62 2.29 -7.38 12.14
CA LEU A 62 3.21 -7.64 11.02
C LEU A 62 2.62 -7.20 9.68
N LEU A 63 1.36 -7.51 9.42
CA LEU A 63 0.65 -7.09 8.20
C LEU A 63 0.52 -5.58 8.08
N LEU A 64 0.20 -4.90 9.18
CA LEU A 64 0.16 -3.44 9.24
C LEU A 64 1.55 -2.84 9.02
N GLY A 65 2.59 -3.44 9.59
CA GLY A 65 3.98 -3.05 9.38
C GLY A 65 4.41 -3.13 7.92
N ASP A 66 4.00 -4.16 7.21
CA ASP A 66 4.27 -4.33 5.77
C ASP A 66 3.59 -3.24 4.93
N ARG A 67 2.33 -2.92 5.21
CA ARG A 67 1.61 -1.82 4.56
C ARG A 67 2.28 -0.47 4.78
N GLU A 68 2.71 -0.22 6.00
CA GLU A 68 3.40 1.02 6.37
C GLU A 68 4.75 1.13 5.67
N ARG A 69 5.50 0.04 5.55
CA ARG A 69 6.76 -0.02 4.79
C ARG A 69 6.55 0.23 3.30
N GLU A 70 5.53 -0.35 2.70
CA GLU A 70 5.14 -0.07 1.31
C GLU A 70 4.80 1.41 1.11
N LYS A 71 4.08 2.00 2.06
CA LYS A 71 3.76 3.42 2.06
C LYS A 71 5.01 4.29 2.12
N VAL A 72 5.96 3.97 3.02
CA VAL A 72 7.25 4.67 3.10
C VAL A 72 8.02 4.55 1.78
N HIS A 73 8.05 3.37 1.18
CA HIS A 73 8.69 3.15 -0.11
C HIS A 73 8.05 4.01 -1.21
N ALA A 74 6.73 4.06 -1.27
CA ALA A 74 6.00 4.89 -2.23
C ALA A 74 6.30 6.39 -2.03
N ILE A 75 6.41 6.83 -0.78
CA ILE A 75 6.79 8.22 -0.45
C ILE A 75 8.22 8.52 -0.90
N ASP A 76 9.17 7.63 -0.64
CA ASP A 76 10.56 7.79 -1.06
C ASP A 76 10.70 7.84 -2.58
N GLU A 77 9.98 7.01 -3.30
CA GLU A 77 9.92 7.06 -4.77
C GLU A 77 9.35 8.39 -5.27
N ALA A 78 8.29 8.89 -4.66
CA ALA A 78 7.71 10.19 -5.01
C ALA A 78 8.71 11.34 -4.78
N LEU A 79 9.42 11.31 -3.66
CA LEU A 79 10.48 12.29 -3.37
C LEU A 79 11.63 12.22 -4.38
N LEU A 80 12.03 11.04 -4.78
CA LEU A 80 13.05 10.83 -5.80
C LEU A 80 12.59 11.39 -7.16
N ARG A 81 11.35 11.17 -7.54
CA ARG A 81 10.77 11.71 -8.79
C ARG A 81 10.72 13.23 -8.78
N ILE A 82 10.44 13.86 -7.63
CA ILE A 82 10.54 15.32 -7.47
C ILE A 82 11.98 15.79 -7.71
N LYS A 83 12.94 15.09 -7.15
CA LYS A 83 14.37 15.41 -7.33
C LYS A 83 14.83 15.29 -8.78
N GLU A 84 14.32 14.30 -9.50
CA GLU A 84 14.63 14.03 -10.90
C GLU A 84 13.79 14.85 -11.90
N ASN A 85 12.88 15.68 -11.42
CA ASN A 85 11.93 16.46 -12.21
C ASN A 85 10.93 15.62 -13.05
N GLU A 86 10.67 14.41 -12.64
CA GLU A 86 9.72 13.50 -13.28
C GLU A 86 8.36 13.45 -12.54
N TYR A 87 8.25 14.16 -11.42
CA TYR A 87 7.05 14.18 -10.61
C TYR A 87 5.89 14.93 -11.27
N GLY A 88 4.68 14.44 -11.06
CA GLY A 88 3.46 15.09 -11.52
C GLY A 88 3.07 14.79 -12.96
N VAL A 89 3.74 13.84 -13.60
CA VAL A 89 3.45 13.38 -14.96
C VAL A 89 2.92 11.94 -14.91
N CYS A 90 1.83 11.68 -15.61
CA CYS A 90 1.28 10.33 -15.73
C CYS A 90 2.26 9.41 -16.46
N GLU A 91 2.53 8.23 -15.92
CA GLU A 91 3.45 7.26 -16.53
C GLU A 91 2.91 6.62 -17.81
N GLU A 92 1.59 6.61 -17.98
CA GLU A 92 0.94 6.00 -19.16
C GLU A 92 0.75 6.97 -20.32
N CYS A 93 0.13 8.13 -20.06
CA CYS A 93 -0.21 9.09 -21.10
C CYS A 93 0.73 10.31 -21.17
N GLU A 94 1.67 10.41 -20.26
CA GLU A 94 2.65 11.50 -20.15
C GLU A 94 2.02 12.90 -19.95
N GLU A 95 0.74 12.97 -19.64
CA GLU A 95 0.06 14.21 -19.32
C GLU A 95 0.29 14.63 -17.88
N GLU A 96 0.22 15.91 -17.61
CA GLU A 96 0.33 16.45 -16.25
C GLU A 96 -0.84 15.98 -15.38
N ILE A 97 -0.52 15.46 -14.21
CA ILE A 97 -1.52 15.10 -13.19
C ILE A 97 -2.02 16.40 -12.52
N PRO A 98 -3.34 16.59 -12.36
CA PRO A 98 -3.88 17.76 -11.68
C PRO A 98 -3.30 17.94 -10.28
N LEU A 99 -2.99 19.19 -9.91
CA LEU A 99 -2.42 19.52 -8.61
C LEU A 99 -3.32 19.09 -7.44
N GLY A 100 -4.64 19.21 -7.60
CA GLY A 100 -5.60 18.77 -6.59
C GLY A 100 -5.51 17.27 -6.31
N ARG A 101 -5.28 16.46 -7.33
CA ARG A 101 -5.05 15.02 -7.17
C ARG A 101 -3.73 14.73 -6.46
N LEU A 102 -2.68 15.46 -6.80
CA LEU A 102 -1.36 15.30 -6.17
C LEU A 102 -1.38 15.73 -4.69
N LYS A 103 -2.16 16.73 -4.32
CA LYS A 103 -2.35 17.12 -2.92
C LYS A 103 -3.12 16.05 -2.12
N ALA A 104 -4.12 15.43 -2.73
CA ALA A 104 -4.89 14.35 -2.12
C ALA A 104 -4.11 13.02 -2.08
N MET A 105 -3.39 12.72 -3.15
CA MET A 105 -2.57 11.51 -3.30
C MET A 105 -1.16 11.88 -3.78
N PRO A 106 -0.26 12.27 -2.87
CA PRO A 106 1.07 12.76 -3.25
C PRO A 106 1.95 11.76 -3.98
N PHE A 107 1.69 10.48 -3.83
CA PHE A 107 2.40 9.40 -4.52
C PHE A 107 1.66 8.85 -5.76
N ALA A 108 0.69 9.58 -6.29
CA ALA A 108 -0.01 9.20 -7.51
C ALA A 108 0.94 9.21 -8.72
N ARG A 109 0.95 8.14 -9.48
CA ARG A 109 1.77 7.96 -10.70
C ARG A 109 0.97 8.09 -11.98
N HIS A 110 -0.35 8.00 -11.89
CA HIS A 110 -1.27 7.99 -13.01
C HIS A 110 -2.34 9.07 -12.84
N CYS A 111 -2.80 9.62 -13.96
CA CYS A 111 -3.99 10.48 -13.95
C CYS A 111 -5.24 9.65 -13.64
N VAL A 112 -6.36 10.32 -13.31
CA VAL A 112 -7.62 9.66 -12.96
C VAL A 112 -8.07 8.70 -14.06
N LYS A 113 -7.98 9.11 -15.32
CA LYS A 113 -8.39 8.31 -16.48
C LYS A 113 -7.56 7.04 -16.63
N CYS A 114 -6.24 7.16 -16.64
CA CYS A 114 -5.33 6.02 -16.76
C CYS A 114 -5.43 5.08 -15.57
N LYS A 115 -5.57 5.62 -14.37
CA LYS A 115 -5.80 4.83 -13.15
C LYS A 115 -7.08 4.02 -13.23
N SER A 116 -8.16 4.64 -13.66
CA SER A 116 -9.45 3.98 -13.86
C SER A 116 -9.36 2.85 -14.89
N ASP A 117 -8.67 3.09 -16.01
CA ASP A 117 -8.49 2.09 -17.07
C ASP A 117 -7.67 0.89 -16.57
N LEU A 118 -6.61 1.14 -15.80
CA LEU A 118 -5.79 0.08 -15.18
C LEU A 118 -6.60 -0.74 -14.16
N GLU A 119 -7.41 -0.10 -13.35
CA GLU A 119 -8.27 -0.78 -12.38
C GLU A 119 -9.32 -1.66 -13.06
N LYS A 120 -9.92 -1.19 -14.15
CA LYS A 120 -10.85 -1.99 -14.97
C LYS A 120 -10.17 -3.21 -15.58
N LEU A 121 -8.95 -3.03 -16.10
CA LEU A 121 -8.18 -4.13 -16.67
C LEU A 121 -7.82 -5.17 -15.60
N GLN A 122 -7.38 -4.74 -14.44
CA GLN A 122 -7.08 -5.63 -13.31
C GLN A 122 -8.32 -6.40 -12.84
N ALA A 123 -9.47 -5.74 -12.76
CA ALA A 123 -10.73 -6.38 -12.40
C ALA A 123 -11.16 -7.43 -13.41
N GLN A 124 -10.98 -7.18 -14.72
CA GLN A 124 -11.25 -8.17 -15.77
C GLN A 124 -10.31 -9.36 -15.70
N THR A 125 -9.02 -9.13 -15.50
CA THR A 125 -8.02 -10.19 -15.37
C THR A 125 -8.32 -11.07 -14.15
N LYS A 126 -8.61 -10.46 -13.02
CA LYS A 126 -8.97 -11.17 -11.78
C LYS A 126 -10.22 -12.03 -11.96
N ARG A 127 -11.25 -11.49 -12.59
CA ARG A 127 -12.50 -12.23 -12.88
C ARG A 127 -12.25 -13.43 -13.78
N PHE A 128 -11.42 -13.26 -14.79
CA PHE A 128 -11.04 -14.33 -15.71
C PHE A 128 -10.23 -15.43 -15.01
N GLU A 129 -9.31 -15.07 -14.15
CA GLU A 129 -8.54 -16.01 -13.33
C GLU A 129 -9.44 -16.79 -12.35
N GLU A 130 -10.37 -16.12 -11.72
CA GLU A 130 -11.36 -16.76 -10.84
C GLU A 130 -12.28 -17.74 -11.59
N GLU A 131 -12.77 -17.38 -12.76
CA GLU A 131 -13.56 -18.27 -13.60
C GLU A 131 -12.76 -19.51 -14.06
N ARG A 132 -11.49 -19.29 -14.42
CA ARG A 132 -10.59 -20.35 -14.81
C ARG A 132 -10.32 -21.31 -13.65
N ALA A 133 -9.99 -20.77 -12.49
CA ALA A 133 -9.78 -21.55 -11.28
C ALA A 133 -11.03 -22.37 -10.91
N TYR A 134 -12.22 -21.79 -11.08
CA TYR A 134 -13.47 -22.50 -10.82
C TYR A 134 -13.70 -23.67 -11.78
N ARG A 135 -13.34 -23.55 -13.05
CA ARG A 135 -13.44 -24.61 -14.05
C ARG A 135 -12.44 -25.75 -13.81
N GLU A 136 -11.31 -25.43 -13.23
CA GLU A 136 -10.24 -26.40 -12.93
C GLU A 136 -10.46 -27.20 -11.64
N ILE A 137 -11.48 -26.85 -10.85
CA ILE A 137 -11.89 -27.66 -9.70
C ILE A 137 -12.46 -28.96 -10.23
N PRO A 138 -11.82 -30.11 -10.02
CA PRO A 138 -12.39 -31.38 -10.43
C PRO A 138 -13.68 -31.58 -9.63
N LEU A 139 -14.79 -31.61 -10.33
CA LEU A 139 -16.01 -32.13 -9.75
C LEU A 139 -15.70 -33.55 -9.30
N GLY A 140 -15.71 -33.73 -7.99
CA GLY A 140 -15.43 -35.04 -7.40
C GLY A 140 -16.21 -36.10 -8.16
N SER A 141 -15.49 -37.07 -8.69
CA SER A 141 -16.12 -38.27 -9.22
C SER A 141 -16.97 -38.83 -8.09
N GLU A 142 -18.29 -38.75 -8.26
CA GLU A 142 -19.19 -39.55 -7.49
C GLU A 142 -18.78 -41.01 -7.79
N GLU A 143 -18.00 -41.57 -6.91
CA GLU A 143 -17.85 -43.02 -6.90
C GLU A 143 -19.24 -43.54 -6.60
N GLU A 144 -19.97 -43.94 -7.66
CA GLU A 144 -21.08 -44.83 -7.53
C GLU A 144 -20.50 -46.15 -6.97
N GLU A 145 -20.55 -46.31 -5.66
CA GLU A 145 -20.51 -47.63 -5.08
C GLU A 145 -21.79 -48.36 -5.50
N ALA A 146 -21.65 -49.15 -6.52
CA ALA A 146 -22.65 -50.13 -6.88
C ALA A 146 -22.63 -51.29 -5.88
#